data_ba7cb3c26e0ff078abd7f935cffad3e2
#
_entry.id   ba7cb3c26e0ff078abd7f935cffad3e2
#
_cell.length_a   1.000
_cell.length_b   1.000
_cell.length_c   1.000
_cell.angle_alpha   90.00
_cell.angle_beta   90.00
_cell.angle_gamma   90.00
#
_symmetry.space_group_name_H-M   'P 1'
#
loop_
_entity.id
_entity.type
_entity.pdbx_description
1 polymer ?
#
loop_
_entity_poly.entity_id
_entity_poly.type
_entity_poly.pdbx_seq_one_letter_code
_entity_poly.pdbx_strand_id
1 'polypeptide(L)'
;MILLISIIVSTPSILKAQSCPIIPLIASINVHGTSNVHDWDMKATNITGELGLNGYKQINAILIKIEVKSLKSGNGIMDGKTYDAFDFKKNPYIVFQLTEISQSKLSDNDSEITLTGNLSFAGAIRKISIKTVGKITKSGDYQLKGSVPLKMTDFKMKPPTAMLGTMKTGDAVTIKFDVTFKG
;
A
#
# COMPACT_ATOMS: atom_id res chain seq x y z
N MET A 1 -39.91 -20.48 52.51
CA MET A 1 -39.12 -19.35 52.00
C MET A 1 -38.28 -19.88 50.82
N ILE A 2 -38.81 -19.79 49.59
CA ILE A 2 -38.16 -20.36 48.39
C ILE A 2 -37.40 -19.25 47.71
N LEU A 3 -36.04 -19.41 47.61
CA LEU A 3 -35.13 -18.45 46.99
C LEU A 3 -35.06 -18.76 45.49
N LEU A 4 -35.67 -17.88 44.69
CA LEU A 4 -35.57 -17.92 43.20
C LEU A 4 -34.21 -17.33 42.77
N ILE A 5 -33.28 -18.17 42.33
CA ILE A 5 -32.03 -17.73 41.69
C ILE A 5 -32.32 -17.45 40.22
N SER A 6 -32.29 -16.17 39.86
CA SER A 6 -32.39 -15.72 38.47
C SER A 6 -31.03 -15.87 37.77
N ILE A 7 -30.91 -16.80 36.81
CA ILE A 7 -29.74 -16.99 35.98
C ILE A 7 -29.82 -15.98 34.84
N ILE A 8 -28.92 -14.95 34.87
CA ILE A 8 -28.72 -14.00 33.76
C ILE A 8 -27.86 -14.70 32.69
N VAL A 9 -28.49 -15.14 31.62
CA VAL A 9 -27.79 -15.65 30.43
C VAL A 9 -27.34 -14.45 29.60
N SER A 10 -26.07 -14.08 29.70
CA SER A 10 -25.48 -13.07 28.80
C SER A 10 -25.21 -13.71 27.45
N THR A 11 -25.95 -13.31 26.41
CA THR A 11 -25.68 -13.70 25.04
C THR A 11 -24.45 -12.95 24.51
N PRO A 12 -23.43 -13.63 23.94
CA PRO A 12 -22.32 -12.95 23.33
C PRO A 12 -22.80 -12.20 22.08
N SER A 13 -22.62 -10.88 22.05
CA SER A 13 -22.85 -10.05 20.86
C SER A 13 -21.78 -10.42 19.82
N ILE A 14 -22.17 -11.14 18.78
CA ILE A 14 -21.31 -11.38 17.62
C ILE A 14 -21.15 -10.05 16.90
N LEU A 15 -19.98 -9.40 17.07
CA LEU A 15 -19.58 -8.28 16.22
C LEU A 15 -19.46 -8.83 14.79
N LYS A 16 -20.42 -8.51 13.93
CA LYS A 16 -20.29 -8.71 12.49
C LYS A 16 -19.15 -7.82 12.02
N ALA A 17 -18.03 -8.43 11.64
CA ALA A 17 -17.01 -7.74 10.85
C ALA A 17 -17.70 -7.23 9.58
N GLN A 18 -17.81 -5.91 9.43
CA GLN A 18 -18.32 -5.28 8.23
C GLN A 18 -17.30 -5.56 7.12
N SER A 19 -17.63 -6.48 6.21
CA SER A 19 -16.86 -6.68 4.99
C SER A 19 -16.98 -5.40 4.17
N CYS A 20 -15.88 -4.64 4.06
CA CYS A 20 -15.80 -3.56 3.06
C CYS A 20 -15.98 -4.19 1.68
N PRO A 21 -16.87 -3.65 0.83
CA PRO A 21 -16.97 -4.12 -0.54
C PRO A 21 -15.61 -3.95 -1.23
N ILE A 22 -15.15 -5.00 -1.91
CA ILE A 22 -13.95 -4.91 -2.76
C ILE A 22 -14.32 -4.02 -3.93
N ILE A 23 -13.84 -2.79 -3.91
CA ILE A 23 -14.09 -1.81 -4.97
C ILE A 23 -13.02 -2.04 -6.06
N PRO A 24 -13.40 -2.15 -7.35
CA PRO A 24 -12.44 -2.30 -8.43
C PRO A 24 -11.43 -1.15 -8.43
N LEU A 25 -10.15 -1.50 -8.54
CA LEU A 25 -9.04 -0.58 -8.49
C LEU A 25 -8.41 -0.42 -9.87
N ILE A 26 -8.23 0.82 -10.32
CA ILE A 26 -7.33 1.15 -11.42
C ILE A 26 -6.11 1.81 -10.80
N ALA A 27 -4.93 1.21 -10.97
CA ALA A 27 -3.72 1.71 -10.35
C ALA A 27 -2.53 1.71 -11.32
N SER A 28 -1.71 2.75 -11.21
CA SER A 28 -0.37 2.81 -11.78
C SER A 28 0.59 3.08 -10.63
N ILE A 29 1.50 2.15 -10.37
CA ILE A 29 2.54 2.28 -9.35
C ILE A 29 3.88 2.01 -10.01
N ASN A 30 4.76 3.01 -9.95
CA ASN A 30 6.11 2.96 -10.53
C ASN A 30 7.12 3.21 -9.43
N VAL A 31 8.20 2.45 -9.46
CA VAL A 31 9.34 2.58 -8.56
C VAL A 31 10.52 3.08 -9.38
N HIS A 32 11.08 4.21 -8.98
CA HIS A 32 12.30 4.78 -9.55
C HIS A 32 13.45 4.63 -8.57
N GLY A 33 14.60 4.22 -9.06
CA GLY A 33 15.83 4.12 -8.27
C GLY A 33 17.06 4.38 -9.12
N THR A 34 18.20 4.45 -8.45
CA THR A 34 19.50 4.74 -9.08
C THR A 34 20.45 3.56 -8.94
N SER A 35 21.50 3.56 -9.74
CA SER A 35 22.66 2.70 -9.54
C SER A 35 23.95 3.47 -9.89
N ASN A 36 25.08 2.85 -9.66
CA ASN A 36 26.36 3.42 -10.07
C ASN A 36 26.61 3.38 -11.60
N VAL A 37 25.67 2.85 -12.38
CA VAL A 37 25.75 2.76 -13.84
C VAL A 37 24.67 3.62 -14.51
N HIS A 38 23.43 3.49 -14.11
CA HIS A 38 22.28 4.26 -14.64
C HIS A 38 21.09 4.19 -13.68
N ASP A 39 20.15 5.09 -13.87
CA ASP A 39 18.86 5.04 -13.20
C ASP A 39 18.01 3.89 -13.76
N TRP A 40 17.04 3.45 -12.97
CA TRP A 40 16.17 2.35 -13.34
C TRP A 40 14.75 2.59 -12.84
N ASP A 41 13.80 2.02 -13.56
CA ASP A 41 12.39 2.06 -13.23
C ASP A 41 11.79 0.65 -13.20
N MET A 42 10.82 0.45 -12.32
CA MET A 42 9.99 -0.76 -12.29
C MET A 42 8.52 -0.37 -12.22
N LYS A 43 7.65 -1.14 -12.86
CA LYS A 43 6.21 -0.97 -12.82
C LYS A 43 5.56 -2.18 -12.15
N ALA A 44 4.63 -1.93 -11.23
CA ALA A 44 3.78 -2.98 -10.69
C ALA A 44 2.65 -3.29 -11.69
N THR A 45 2.47 -4.57 -12.02
CA THR A 45 1.46 -5.04 -13.00
C THR A 45 0.30 -5.78 -12.36
N ASN A 46 0.43 -6.21 -11.09
CA ASN A 46 -0.65 -6.82 -10.31
C ASN A 46 -0.78 -6.09 -8.97
N ILE A 47 -1.81 -5.23 -8.90
CA ILE A 47 -2.12 -4.39 -7.75
C ILE A 47 -3.58 -4.64 -7.39
N THR A 48 -3.84 -4.90 -6.14
CA THR A 48 -5.19 -4.96 -5.58
C THR A 48 -5.34 -3.93 -4.47
N GLY A 49 -6.56 -3.48 -4.22
CA GLY A 49 -6.80 -2.51 -3.17
C GLY A 49 -8.25 -2.46 -2.75
N GLU A 50 -8.43 -1.99 -1.54
CA GLU A 50 -9.74 -1.83 -0.90
C GLU A 50 -9.84 -0.41 -0.35
N LEU A 51 -10.98 0.23 -0.57
CA LEU A 51 -11.34 1.52 -0.01
C LEU A 51 -12.55 1.34 0.90
N GLY A 52 -12.40 1.66 2.17
CA GLY A 52 -13.51 1.73 3.12
C GLY A 52 -14.04 3.16 3.20
N LEU A 53 -15.37 3.28 3.15
CA LEU A 53 -16.08 4.55 3.34
C LEU A 53 -17.07 4.40 4.50
N ASN A 54 -17.21 5.45 5.30
CA ASN A 54 -18.27 5.53 6.29
C ASN A 54 -19.59 6.03 5.65
N GLY A 55 -20.68 6.07 6.43
CA GLY A 55 -22.01 6.52 5.98
C GLY A 55 -22.05 7.95 5.44
N TYR A 56 -21.01 8.76 5.65
CA TYR A 56 -20.86 10.14 5.13
C TYR A 56 -19.94 10.22 3.92
N LYS A 57 -19.64 9.08 3.28
CA LYS A 57 -18.71 8.97 2.14
C LYS A 57 -17.29 9.50 2.47
N GLN A 58 -16.88 9.37 3.73
CA GLN A 58 -15.52 9.72 4.17
C GLN A 58 -14.65 8.46 4.16
N ILE A 59 -13.41 8.60 3.71
CA ILE A 59 -12.43 7.51 3.71
C ILE A 59 -12.11 7.15 5.15
N ASN A 60 -12.31 5.90 5.53
CA ASN A 60 -11.95 5.35 6.84
C ASN A 60 -10.98 4.16 6.78
N ALA A 61 -10.78 3.57 5.61
CA ALA A 61 -9.80 2.51 5.39
C ALA A 61 -9.24 2.56 3.97
N ILE A 62 -7.96 2.25 3.82
CA ILE A 62 -7.31 1.98 2.55
C ILE A 62 -6.37 0.80 2.78
N LEU A 63 -6.49 -0.21 1.94
CA LEU A 63 -5.56 -1.31 1.83
C LEU A 63 -5.09 -1.40 0.39
N ILE A 64 -3.76 -1.35 0.16
CA ILE A 64 -3.14 -1.59 -1.13
C ILE A 64 -2.21 -2.78 -1.00
N LYS A 65 -2.30 -3.72 -1.92
CA LYS A 65 -1.49 -4.92 -1.97
C LYS A 65 -0.89 -5.09 -3.36
N ILE A 66 0.43 -5.19 -3.43
CA ILE A 66 1.19 -5.34 -4.66
C ILE A 66 1.90 -6.70 -4.61
N GLU A 67 1.73 -7.52 -5.62
CA GLU A 67 2.49 -8.75 -5.74
C GLU A 67 3.95 -8.45 -6.12
N VAL A 68 4.92 -8.93 -5.34
CA VAL A 68 6.36 -8.68 -5.59
C VAL A 68 6.78 -9.16 -6.98
N LYS A 69 6.29 -10.31 -7.43
CA LYS A 69 6.61 -10.85 -8.78
C LYS A 69 6.00 -10.05 -9.93
N SER A 70 5.07 -9.14 -9.62
CA SER A 70 4.48 -8.23 -10.61
C SER A 70 5.32 -6.96 -10.85
N LEU A 71 6.37 -6.75 -10.07
CA LEU A 71 7.33 -5.67 -10.32
C LEU A 71 8.17 -6.02 -11.56
N LYS A 72 8.06 -5.21 -12.60
CA LYS A 72 8.72 -5.41 -13.90
C LYS A 72 9.52 -4.19 -14.30
N SER A 73 10.80 -4.43 -14.61
CA SER A 73 11.73 -3.42 -15.15
C SER A 73 11.89 -3.51 -16.67
N GLY A 74 11.35 -4.56 -17.30
CA GLY A 74 11.66 -4.90 -18.69
C GLY A 74 12.94 -5.72 -18.84
N ASN A 75 13.69 -5.96 -17.76
CA ASN A 75 14.91 -6.76 -17.72
C ASN A 75 14.75 -7.91 -16.72
N GLY A 76 14.67 -9.14 -17.22
CA GLY A 76 14.42 -10.33 -16.38
C GLY A 76 15.51 -10.61 -15.34
N ILE A 77 16.76 -10.23 -15.58
CA ILE A 77 17.85 -10.37 -14.58
C ILE A 77 17.60 -9.40 -13.42
N MET A 78 17.26 -8.16 -13.71
CA MET A 78 16.94 -7.16 -12.71
C MET A 78 15.68 -7.56 -11.92
N ASP A 79 14.64 -8.03 -12.61
CA ASP A 79 13.42 -8.53 -11.97
C ASP A 79 13.75 -9.65 -10.97
N GLY A 80 14.55 -10.64 -11.38
CA GLY A 80 15.00 -11.75 -10.52
C GLY A 80 15.77 -11.26 -9.29
N LYS A 81 16.72 -10.32 -9.44
CA LYS A 81 17.45 -9.72 -8.33
C LYS A 81 16.53 -8.98 -7.35
N THR A 82 15.52 -8.33 -7.87
CA THR A 82 14.50 -7.67 -7.05
C THR A 82 13.71 -8.68 -6.23
N TYR A 83 13.24 -9.78 -6.84
CA TYR A 83 12.50 -10.83 -6.12
C TYR A 83 13.35 -11.48 -5.03
N ASP A 84 14.63 -11.74 -5.29
CA ASP A 84 15.57 -12.27 -4.31
C ASP A 84 15.78 -11.30 -3.15
N ALA A 85 15.93 -10.00 -3.43
CA ALA A 85 16.10 -8.97 -2.41
C ALA A 85 14.89 -8.84 -1.47
N PHE A 86 13.67 -9.11 -1.98
CA PHE A 86 12.45 -9.19 -1.18
C PHE A 86 12.34 -10.48 -0.36
N ASP A 87 13.15 -11.51 -0.64
CA ASP A 87 12.86 -12.90 -0.21
C ASP A 87 11.39 -13.25 -0.54
N PHE A 88 11.02 -13.12 -1.83
CA PHE A 88 9.62 -13.15 -2.28
C PHE A 88 8.87 -14.42 -1.89
N LYS A 89 9.57 -15.52 -1.62
CA LYS A 89 8.95 -16.77 -1.15
C LYS A 89 8.34 -16.62 0.23
N LYS A 90 8.97 -15.80 1.11
CA LYS A 90 8.46 -15.47 2.45
C LYS A 90 7.61 -14.20 2.44
N ASN A 91 7.97 -13.23 1.57
CA ASN A 91 7.36 -11.91 1.49
C ASN A 91 6.79 -11.66 0.09
N PRO A 92 5.73 -12.38 -0.32
CA PRO A 92 5.21 -12.30 -1.69
C PRO A 92 4.50 -10.99 -2.01
N TYR A 93 4.24 -10.15 -1.01
CA TYR A 93 3.47 -8.93 -1.17
C TYR A 93 4.11 -7.73 -0.48
N ILE A 94 3.95 -6.56 -1.11
CA ILE A 94 4.09 -5.26 -0.47
C ILE A 94 2.68 -4.82 -0.08
N VAL A 95 2.49 -4.36 1.18
CA VAL A 95 1.16 -4.00 1.68
C VAL A 95 1.22 -2.64 2.35
N PHE A 96 0.37 -1.72 1.93
CA PHE A 96 0.10 -0.47 2.65
C PHE A 96 -1.28 -0.53 3.28
N GLN A 97 -1.37 -0.27 4.57
CA GLN A 97 -2.61 -0.20 5.32
C GLN A 97 -2.73 1.15 6.02
N LEU A 98 -3.76 1.91 5.65
CA LEU A 98 -4.05 3.21 6.26
C LEU A 98 -4.33 3.06 7.76
N THR A 99 -3.76 3.95 8.57
CA THR A 99 -4.07 4.08 10.00
C THR A 99 -4.65 5.44 10.33
N GLU A 100 -4.32 6.47 9.54
CA GLU A 100 -4.75 7.84 9.77
C GLU A 100 -4.77 8.62 8.46
N ILE A 101 -5.72 9.54 8.30
CA ILE A 101 -5.84 10.44 7.17
C ILE A 101 -6.12 11.86 7.67
N SER A 102 -5.38 12.85 7.16
CA SER A 102 -5.54 14.24 7.60
C SER A 102 -6.89 14.86 7.23
N GLN A 103 -7.46 14.43 6.10
CA GLN A 103 -8.78 14.84 5.62
C GLN A 103 -9.48 13.66 4.96
N SER A 104 -10.50 13.12 5.60
CA SER A 104 -11.20 11.90 5.16
C SER A 104 -12.30 12.16 4.12
N LYS A 105 -12.82 13.40 4.04
CA LYS A 105 -13.84 13.80 3.06
C LYS A 105 -13.18 14.52 1.90
N LEU A 106 -13.18 13.90 0.73
CA LEU A 106 -12.71 14.49 -0.51
C LEU A 106 -13.84 15.25 -1.23
N SER A 107 -13.46 16.17 -2.10
CA SER A 107 -14.34 16.91 -3.02
C SER A 107 -13.96 16.60 -4.47
N ASP A 108 -14.61 17.25 -5.41
CA ASP A 108 -14.30 17.21 -6.84
C ASP A 108 -13.04 18.02 -7.22
N ASN A 109 -12.59 18.88 -6.31
CA ASN A 109 -11.33 19.60 -6.47
C ASN A 109 -10.16 18.82 -5.87
N ASP A 110 -8.98 19.01 -6.43
CA ASP A 110 -7.74 18.48 -5.90
C ASP A 110 -7.50 19.01 -4.47
N SER A 111 -7.29 18.12 -3.53
CA SER A 111 -7.02 18.42 -2.13
C SER A 111 -5.73 17.77 -1.69
N GLU A 112 -4.83 18.53 -1.07
CA GLU A 112 -3.64 17.97 -0.44
C GLU A 112 -4.03 17.28 0.87
N ILE A 113 -3.72 16.00 0.97
CA ILE A 113 -3.99 15.16 2.13
C ILE A 113 -2.74 14.41 2.54
N THR A 114 -2.65 14.02 3.79
CA THR A 114 -1.60 13.14 4.29
C THR A 114 -2.22 11.80 4.67
N LEU A 115 -1.74 10.74 4.05
CA LEU A 115 -2.07 9.35 4.39
C LEU A 115 -0.98 8.82 5.30
N THR A 116 -1.31 8.45 6.52
CA THR A 116 -0.38 7.78 7.44
C THR A 116 -0.81 6.32 7.58
N GLY A 117 0.13 5.41 7.44
CA GLY A 117 -0.18 3.98 7.47
C GLY A 117 1.04 3.10 7.67
N ASN A 118 0.77 1.82 7.84
CA ASN A 118 1.79 0.79 7.94
C ASN A 118 2.13 0.27 6.54
N LEU A 119 3.40 0.40 6.16
CA LEU A 119 3.96 -0.20 4.95
C LEU A 119 4.72 -1.48 5.35
N SER A 120 4.25 -2.62 4.85
CA SER A 120 4.97 -3.90 4.92
C SER A 120 5.77 -4.09 3.62
N PHE A 121 7.08 -4.23 3.76
CA PHE A 121 8.03 -4.26 2.67
C PHE A 121 9.19 -5.19 3.04
N ALA A 122 9.46 -6.21 2.24
CA ALA A 122 10.54 -7.18 2.47
C ALA A 122 10.56 -7.78 3.90
N GLY A 123 9.39 -8.05 4.48
CA GLY A 123 9.25 -8.63 5.82
C GLY A 123 9.42 -7.65 6.98
N ALA A 124 9.67 -6.37 6.73
CA ALA A 124 9.66 -5.33 7.74
C ALA A 124 8.40 -4.46 7.63
N ILE A 125 7.90 -3.97 8.75
CA ILE A 125 6.75 -3.06 8.81
C ILE A 125 7.23 -1.72 9.36
N ARG A 126 6.86 -0.62 8.69
CA ARG A 126 7.15 0.75 9.12
C ARG A 126 5.90 1.62 8.98
N LYS A 127 5.68 2.48 9.97
CA LYS A 127 4.70 3.55 9.86
C LYS A 127 5.30 4.66 8.99
N ILE A 128 4.60 5.02 7.92
CA ILE A 128 5.02 6.07 6.98
C ILE A 128 3.89 7.08 6.82
N SER A 129 4.25 8.31 6.42
CA SER A 129 3.30 9.35 6.06
C SER A 129 3.55 9.80 4.62
N ILE A 130 2.51 9.82 3.81
CA ILE A 130 2.56 10.08 2.38
C ILE A 130 1.74 11.32 2.08
N LYS A 131 2.38 12.35 1.53
CA LYS A 131 1.68 13.51 0.96
C LYS A 131 1.04 13.10 -0.35
N THR A 132 -0.25 13.35 -0.47
CA THR A 132 -1.10 12.83 -1.54
C THR A 132 -2.06 13.91 -2.00
N VAL A 133 -2.31 13.98 -3.30
CA VAL A 133 -3.43 14.75 -3.85
C VAL A 133 -4.60 13.80 -4.03
N GLY A 134 -5.73 14.13 -3.42
CA GLY A 134 -6.95 13.35 -3.46
C GLY A 134 -8.12 14.14 -4.00
N LYS A 135 -9.00 13.48 -4.78
CA LYS A 135 -10.27 14.05 -5.25
C LYS A 135 -11.31 12.99 -5.55
N ILE A 136 -12.56 13.41 -5.66
CA ILE A 136 -13.64 12.62 -6.27
C ILE A 136 -13.75 13.05 -7.73
N THR A 137 -13.69 12.09 -8.65
CA THR A 137 -13.82 12.38 -10.09
C THR A 137 -15.27 12.67 -10.46
N LYS A 138 -15.53 13.18 -11.66
CA LYS A 138 -16.90 13.41 -12.17
C LYS A 138 -17.73 12.13 -12.26
N SER A 139 -17.09 10.97 -12.34
CA SER A 139 -17.73 9.65 -12.31
C SER A 139 -18.02 9.14 -10.88
N GLY A 140 -17.62 9.89 -9.85
CA GLY A 140 -17.80 9.48 -8.44
C GLY A 140 -16.64 8.64 -7.88
N ASP A 141 -15.61 8.36 -8.68
CA ASP A 141 -14.45 7.58 -8.28
C ASP A 141 -13.53 8.36 -7.35
N TYR A 142 -12.86 7.69 -6.43
CA TYR A 142 -11.88 8.27 -5.51
C TYR A 142 -10.49 8.14 -6.10
N GLN A 143 -9.89 9.24 -6.53
CA GLN A 143 -8.53 9.27 -7.08
C GLN A 143 -7.54 9.81 -6.07
N LEU A 144 -6.41 9.08 -5.91
CA LEU A 144 -5.29 9.43 -5.03
C LEU A 144 -3.98 9.37 -5.83
N LYS A 145 -3.24 10.48 -5.85
CA LYS A 145 -1.95 10.60 -6.54
C LYS A 145 -0.87 11.10 -5.61
N GLY A 146 0.30 10.52 -5.72
CA GLY A 146 1.40 10.98 -4.90
C GLY A 146 2.73 10.34 -5.22
N SER A 147 3.69 10.70 -4.40
CA SER A 147 5.05 10.19 -4.49
C SER A 147 5.61 10.06 -3.08
N VAL A 148 6.30 8.96 -2.81
CA VAL A 148 6.94 8.71 -1.52
C VAL A 148 8.39 8.25 -1.71
N PRO A 149 9.37 9.01 -1.19
CA PRO A 149 10.75 8.55 -1.12
C PRO A 149 10.91 7.57 0.03
N LEU A 150 11.63 6.48 -0.19
CA LEU A 150 11.94 5.45 0.79
C LEU A 150 13.42 5.06 0.70
N LYS A 151 13.96 4.49 1.77
CA LYS A 151 15.23 3.78 1.75
C LYS A 151 14.97 2.29 1.94
N MET A 152 15.57 1.45 1.11
CA MET A 152 15.46 0.00 1.22
C MET A 152 15.98 -0.49 2.58
N THR A 153 17.05 0.12 3.09
CA THR A 153 17.65 -0.23 4.40
C THR A 153 16.76 0.08 5.58
N ASP A 154 15.83 1.05 5.50
CA ASP A 154 14.84 1.31 6.55
C ASP A 154 13.92 0.10 6.77
N PHE A 155 13.75 -0.73 5.74
CA PHE A 155 12.99 -1.98 5.76
C PHE A 155 13.87 -3.21 5.88
N LYS A 156 15.13 -3.06 6.32
CA LYS A 156 16.12 -4.14 6.43
C LYS A 156 16.41 -4.85 5.11
N MET A 157 15.99 -4.28 3.99
CA MET A 157 16.31 -4.79 2.66
C MET A 157 17.72 -4.34 2.27
N LYS A 158 18.54 -5.27 1.85
CA LYS A 158 19.87 -4.96 1.28
C LYS A 158 19.67 -4.56 -0.19
N PRO A 159 20.14 -3.36 -0.60
CA PRO A 159 20.09 -2.97 -2.01
C PRO A 159 20.73 -4.02 -2.91
N PRO A 160 20.08 -4.44 -4.00
CA PRO A 160 20.59 -5.46 -4.90
C PRO A 160 21.92 -5.08 -5.54
N THR A 161 22.75 -6.07 -5.82
CA THR A 161 23.98 -5.91 -6.60
C THR A 161 24.01 -6.90 -7.75
N ALA A 162 24.72 -6.56 -8.83
CA ALA A 162 24.91 -7.44 -9.97
C ALA A 162 26.40 -7.45 -10.41
N MET A 163 26.74 -8.31 -11.37
CA MET A 163 28.11 -8.42 -11.93
C MET A 163 29.18 -8.55 -10.85
N LEU A 164 29.05 -9.55 -9.98
CA LEU A 164 29.96 -9.80 -8.83
C LEU A 164 30.17 -8.59 -7.93
N GLY A 165 29.13 -7.72 -7.81
CA GLY A 165 29.17 -6.55 -6.93
C GLY A 165 29.72 -5.27 -7.56
N THR A 166 30.08 -5.28 -8.84
CA THR A 166 30.52 -4.06 -9.54
C THR A 166 29.35 -3.13 -9.85
N MET A 167 28.16 -3.66 -10.16
CA MET A 167 26.91 -2.89 -10.25
C MET A 167 26.23 -2.85 -8.88
N LYS A 168 26.02 -1.65 -8.36
CA LYS A 168 25.40 -1.43 -7.05
C LYS A 168 24.19 -0.53 -7.18
N THR A 169 23.05 -1.01 -6.73
CA THR A 169 21.81 -0.23 -6.61
C THR A 169 21.95 0.79 -5.48
N GLY A 170 21.47 2.01 -5.67
CA GLY A 170 21.34 3.01 -4.63
C GLY A 170 20.28 2.56 -3.59
N ASP A 171 20.45 3.02 -2.36
CA ASP A 171 19.51 2.67 -1.27
C ASP A 171 18.15 3.38 -1.40
N ALA A 172 18.17 4.61 -1.90
CA ALA A 172 16.97 5.42 -2.06
C ALA A 172 16.16 5.00 -3.29
N VAL A 173 14.87 4.88 -3.10
CA VAL A 173 13.87 4.68 -4.17
C VAL A 173 12.73 5.67 -4.02
N THR A 174 12.11 6.04 -5.13
CA THR A 174 10.91 6.88 -5.14
C THR A 174 9.74 6.11 -5.75
N ILE A 175 8.67 5.94 -4.99
CA ILE A 175 7.45 5.30 -5.46
C ILE A 175 6.48 6.39 -5.90
N LYS A 176 6.09 6.40 -7.18
CA LYS A 176 5.05 7.26 -7.74
C LYS A 176 3.79 6.43 -7.95
N PHE A 177 2.65 6.96 -7.54
CA PHE A 177 1.37 6.26 -7.66
C PHE A 177 0.25 7.16 -8.15
N ASP A 178 -0.65 6.56 -8.92
CA ASP A 178 -1.96 7.09 -9.31
C ASP A 178 -2.96 5.95 -9.14
N VAL A 179 -3.83 6.07 -8.17
CA VAL A 179 -4.74 5.02 -7.73
C VAL A 179 -6.17 5.57 -7.77
N THR A 180 -7.05 4.86 -8.44
CA THR A 180 -8.47 5.22 -8.56
C THR A 180 -9.34 4.05 -8.10
N PHE A 181 -10.09 4.27 -7.05
CA PHE A 181 -11.11 3.35 -6.58
C PHE A 181 -12.46 3.75 -7.20
N LYS A 182 -13.16 2.78 -7.80
CA LYS A 182 -14.46 3.00 -8.40
C LYS A 182 -15.50 3.32 -7.32
N GLY A 183 -16.29 4.41 -7.53
CA GLY A 183 -17.33 4.84 -6.58
C GLY A 183 -18.67 4.11 -6.73
#